data_8bc247283866eaec6a0338c7f6c8f448
#
_entry.id   8bc247283866eaec6a0338c7f6c8f448
#
_cell.length_a   1.000
_cell.length_b   1.000
_cell.length_c   1.000
_cell.angle_alpha   90.00
_cell.angle_beta   90.00
_cell.angle_gamma   90.00
#
_symmetry.space_group_name_H-M   'P 1'
#
loop_
_entity.id
_entity.type
_entity.pdbx_description
1 polymer ?
#
loop_
_entity_poly.entity_id
_entity_poly.type
_entity_poly.pdbx_seq_one_letter_code
_entity_poly.pdbx_strand_id
1 'polypeptide(L)'
;MTVREETQTIERLTLCPYAALSEQSFGRRTPEPEDDLRTCYQRDRDRILHCKSFRRLKQKTQVFLSPEGDHYRTRLTHTLEVSQIARTIARALRLNEDLTEAIALGHDLGHTPYGHAGERALNRLCPGGFTHYRQSLRVVDYLEKDGKGLNLCWEVRNGIITHTKGAWARTMEGCTVRYADHIAFLNHDIEDAVAAGVLNPTALPRDAVQVLGDTKSRRITTMITDLVANSANCKNGKMQFSPEVEEAYGVLKDFMYSTVYVDKDAKREEKKVDKMIEALYERLCADPTLMPNFYMQVAYHQGMDRAVADYISGMSDEFATRLFEELFVPQKWQVL
;
A
#
# COMPACT_ATOMS: atom_id res chain seq x y z
N MET A 1 29.82 23.21 0.74
CA MET A 1 28.47 22.76 1.11
C MET A 1 27.91 22.02 -0.10
N THR A 2 27.49 20.77 0.06
CA THR A 2 26.88 19.98 -1.01
C THR A 2 25.39 20.35 -1.16
N VAL A 3 24.74 19.98 -2.26
CA VAL A 3 23.29 20.20 -2.46
C VAL A 3 22.50 19.53 -1.36
N ARG A 4 22.90 18.34 -0.92
CA ARG A 4 22.31 17.65 0.23
C ARG A 4 22.38 18.51 1.49
N GLU A 5 23.52 19.08 1.83
CA GLU A 5 23.70 19.93 3.02
C GLU A 5 22.87 21.21 2.95
N GLU A 6 22.71 21.79 1.77
CA GLU A 6 21.81 22.92 1.53
C GLU A 6 20.36 22.52 1.79
N THR A 7 19.92 21.35 1.25
CA THR A 7 18.57 20.82 1.49
C THR A 7 18.33 20.58 2.98
N GLN A 8 19.27 19.95 3.69
CA GLN A 8 19.18 19.73 5.14
C GLN A 8 19.09 21.06 5.93
N THR A 9 19.79 22.10 5.47
CA THR A 9 19.68 23.43 6.06
C THR A 9 18.28 24.03 5.85
N ILE A 10 17.72 23.88 4.65
CA ILE A 10 16.33 24.30 4.36
C ILE A 10 15.34 23.52 5.24
N GLU A 11 15.49 22.20 5.38
CA GLU A 11 14.67 21.38 6.28
C GLU A 11 14.65 21.99 7.70
N ARG A 12 15.80 22.26 8.30
CA ARG A 12 15.91 22.88 9.65
C ARG A 12 15.21 24.21 9.78
N LEU A 13 15.25 25.03 8.74
CA LEU A 13 14.69 26.39 8.76
C LEU A 13 13.19 26.43 8.49
N THR A 14 12.66 25.47 7.75
CA THR A 14 11.29 25.55 7.22
C THR A 14 10.33 24.49 7.76
N LEU A 15 10.83 23.34 8.18
CA LEU A 15 9.98 22.26 8.69
C LEU A 15 9.54 22.53 10.14
N CYS A 16 8.43 21.92 10.53
CA CYS A 16 7.91 22.07 11.89
C CYS A 16 8.78 21.25 12.88
N PRO A 17 8.71 21.56 14.20
CA PRO A 17 9.53 20.88 15.21
C PRO A 17 9.28 19.37 15.34
N TYR A 18 8.19 18.85 14.78
CA TYR A 18 7.83 17.43 14.83
C TYR A 18 8.15 16.68 13.53
N ALA A 19 8.66 17.38 12.53
CA ALA A 19 9.07 16.79 11.27
C ALA A 19 10.34 15.95 11.44
N ALA A 20 10.42 14.86 10.72
CA ALA A 20 11.62 14.05 10.65
C ALA A 20 12.65 14.69 9.72
N LEU A 21 13.71 15.26 10.29
CA LEU A 21 14.81 15.83 9.52
C LEU A 21 15.70 14.72 8.94
N SER A 22 16.09 14.87 7.68
CA SER A 22 16.91 13.86 7.00
C SER A 22 18.30 13.68 7.60
N GLU A 23 18.87 14.75 8.17
CA GLU A 23 20.16 14.71 8.89
C GLU A 23 20.08 13.99 10.24
N GLN A 24 18.89 13.81 10.81
CA GLN A 24 18.64 13.14 12.08
C GLN A 24 18.05 11.74 11.90
N SER A 25 18.11 11.21 10.69
CA SER A 25 17.62 9.84 10.42
C SER A 25 18.35 8.81 11.28
N PHE A 26 17.60 7.82 11.80
CA PHE A 26 18.17 6.63 12.47
C PHE A 26 18.97 5.74 11.52
N GLY A 27 19.03 6.11 10.24
CA GLY A 27 19.90 5.49 9.25
C GLY A 27 19.35 4.19 8.66
N ARG A 28 20.25 3.44 8.07
CA ARG A 28 20.00 2.23 7.30
C ARG A 28 20.49 1.01 8.02
N ARG A 29 19.96 -0.18 7.67
CA ARG A 29 20.47 -1.46 8.23
C ARG A 29 21.93 -1.69 7.88
N THR A 30 22.30 -1.44 6.63
CA THR A 30 23.68 -1.52 6.16
C THR A 30 24.19 -0.11 5.93
N PRO A 31 25.22 0.35 6.65
CA PRO A 31 25.81 1.66 6.40
C PRO A 31 26.30 1.80 4.95
N GLU A 32 26.11 2.98 4.39
CA GLU A 32 26.58 3.33 3.06
C GLU A 32 26.99 4.81 3.01
N PRO A 33 27.86 5.20 2.06
CA PRO A 33 28.24 6.59 1.89
C PRO A 33 27.02 7.49 1.62
N GLU A 34 27.07 8.70 2.13
CA GLU A 34 26.09 9.73 1.81
C GLU A 34 26.22 10.16 0.34
N ASP A 35 25.13 10.69 -0.18
CA ASP A 35 25.07 11.23 -1.55
C ASP A 35 25.23 12.77 -1.48
N ASP A 36 26.03 13.36 -2.37
CA ASP A 36 26.26 14.81 -2.35
C ASP A 36 25.06 15.61 -2.86
N LEU A 37 24.17 14.99 -3.61
CA LEU A 37 23.02 15.63 -4.24
C LEU A 37 21.74 15.44 -3.43
N ARG A 38 21.48 14.21 -2.94
CA ARG A 38 20.18 13.79 -2.39
C ARG A 38 20.26 13.49 -0.91
N THR A 39 19.23 13.89 -0.17
CA THR A 39 19.03 13.45 1.22
C THR A 39 18.77 11.94 1.28
N CYS A 40 18.83 11.34 2.47
CA CYS A 40 18.58 9.93 2.66
C CYS A 40 17.16 9.53 2.24
N TYR A 41 16.15 10.38 2.48
CA TYR A 41 14.75 10.12 2.12
C TYR A 41 14.50 10.23 0.62
N GLN A 42 15.15 11.18 -0.06
CA GLN A 42 15.10 11.27 -1.53
C GLN A 42 15.69 10.01 -2.19
N ARG A 43 16.82 9.52 -1.68
CA ARG A 43 17.39 8.25 -2.15
C ARG A 43 16.44 7.07 -1.93
N ASP A 44 15.72 7.04 -0.83
CA ASP A 44 14.78 5.96 -0.54
C ASP A 44 13.57 5.98 -1.48
N ARG A 45 13.00 7.17 -1.72
CA ARG A 45 11.96 7.38 -2.73
C ARG A 45 12.41 6.83 -4.10
N ASP A 46 13.59 7.23 -4.55
CA ASP A 46 14.13 6.82 -5.84
C ASP A 46 14.33 5.28 -5.90
N ARG A 47 14.83 4.66 -4.83
CA ARG A 47 14.98 3.20 -4.73
C ARG A 47 13.65 2.46 -4.86
N ILE A 48 12.60 2.98 -4.23
CA ILE A 48 11.24 2.42 -4.31
C ILE A 48 10.70 2.56 -5.73
N LEU A 49 10.75 3.75 -6.33
CA LEU A 49 10.27 4.00 -7.69
C LEU A 49 10.92 3.08 -8.73
N HIS A 50 12.22 2.80 -8.57
CA HIS A 50 12.97 1.97 -9.52
C HIS A 50 12.94 0.47 -9.21
N CYS A 51 12.29 0.01 -8.14
CA CYS A 51 12.22 -1.41 -7.82
C CYS A 51 11.21 -2.17 -8.70
N LYS A 52 11.39 -3.50 -8.76
CA LYS A 52 10.52 -4.37 -9.58
C LYS A 52 9.10 -4.43 -9.01
N SER A 53 8.97 -4.47 -7.69
CA SER A 53 7.68 -4.56 -7.01
C SER A 53 6.81 -3.33 -7.25
N PHE A 54 7.39 -2.12 -7.29
CA PHE A 54 6.66 -0.90 -7.62
C PHE A 54 6.07 -0.97 -9.05
N ARG A 55 6.85 -1.42 -10.03
CA ARG A 55 6.36 -1.58 -11.41
C ARG A 55 5.22 -2.61 -11.53
N ARG A 56 5.18 -3.62 -10.67
CA ARG A 56 4.11 -4.64 -10.68
C ARG A 56 2.77 -4.10 -10.18
N LEU A 57 2.74 -3.01 -9.41
CA LEU A 57 1.51 -2.40 -8.94
C LEU A 57 0.56 -1.98 -10.06
N LYS A 58 1.08 -1.72 -11.27
CA LYS A 58 0.28 -1.40 -12.46
C LYS A 58 -0.67 -2.54 -12.91
N GLN A 59 -0.38 -3.78 -12.53
CA GLN A 59 -1.11 -5.00 -12.91
C GLN A 59 -1.66 -5.74 -11.68
N LYS A 60 -1.95 -5.02 -10.61
CA LYS A 60 -2.64 -5.55 -9.42
C LYS A 60 -3.93 -4.77 -9.19
N THR A 61 -5.01 -5.50 -9.01
CA THR A 61 -6.33 -4.96 -8.67
C THR A 61 -6.30 -4.21 -7.35
N GLN A 62 -7.06 -3.10 -7.26
CA GLN A 62 -7.25 -2.35 -6.03
C GLN A 62 -8.40 -2.95 -5.20
N VAL A 63 -9.64 -2.89 -5.67
CA VAL A 63 -10.83 -3.28 -4.89
C VAL A 63 -11.67 -4.31 -5.62
N PHE A 64 -12.12 -3.99 -6.82
CA PHE A 64 -12.95 -4.90 -7.62
C PHE A 64 -12.08 -5.68 -8.59
N LEU A 65 -12.33 -6.99 -8.70
CA LEU A 65 -11.65 -7.86 -9.64
C LEU A 65 -11.91 -7.34 -11.05
N SER A 66 -10.88 -6.78 -11.66
CA SER A 66 -10.81 -6.15 -12.98
C SER A 66 -12.15 -6.06 -13.73
N PRO A 67 -12.90 -4.97 -13.65
CA PRO A 67 -13.97 -4.75 -14.60
C PRO A 67 -13.36 -4.65 -16.00
N GLU A 68 -14.09 -5.12 -17.02
CA GLU A 68 -13.71 -4.90 -18.43
C GLU A 68 -13.66 -3.41 -18.71
N GLY A 69 -12.51 -2.90 -19.18
CA GLY A 69 -12.34 -1.49 -19.59
C GLY A 69 -11.01 -0.86 -19.17
N ASP A 70 -10.72 0.32 -19.74
CA ASP A 70 -9.43 1.01 -19.56
C ASP A 70 -9.40 1.99 -18.36
N HIS A 71 -10.53 2.18 -17.67
CA HIS A 71 -10.70 3.23 -16.65
C HIS A 71 -10.71 2.71 -15.21
N TYR A 72 -10.35 1.45 -14.98
CA TYR A 72 -10.30 0.91 -13.63
C TYR A 72 -9.02 1.33 -12.88
N ARG A 73 -9.14 1.47 -11.56
CA ARG A 73 -8.03 1.84 -10.68
C ARG A 73 -7.15 0.62 -10.41
N THR A 74 -5.85 0.79 -10.66
CA THR A 74 -4.82 -0.17 -10.28
C THR A 74 -4.19 0.24 -8.94
N ARG A 75 -3.42 -0.66 -8.30
CA ARG A 75 -2.66 -0.31 -7.10
C ARG A 75 -1.63 0.79 -7.35
N LEU A 76 -1.09 0.88 -8.57
CA LEU A 76 -0.18 1.96 -8.92
C LEU A 76 -0.87 3.32 -8.87
N THR A 77 -2.05 3.44 -9.49
CA THR A 77 -2.79 4.70 -9.48
C THR A 77 -3.26 5.07 -8.08
N HIS A 78 -3.75 4.10 -7.28
CA HIS A 78 -4.05 4.32 -5.87
C HIS A 78 -2.82 4.82 -5.09
N THR A 79 -1.66 4.17 -5.23
CA THR A 79 -0.42 4.57 -4.56
C THR A 79 -0.02 6.01 -4.89
N LEU A 80 -0.19 6.44 -6.15
CA LEU A 80 0.08 7.82 -6.56
C LEU A 80 -0.94 8.81 -5.97
N GLU A 81 -2.20 8.44 -5.90
CA GLU A 81 -3.26 9.25 -5.28
C GLU A 81 -3.03 9.38 -3.75
N VAL A 82 -2.66 8.29 -3.06
CA VAL A 82 -2.23 8.33 -1.65
C VAL A 82 -1.03 9.27 -1.47
N SER A 83 -0.02 9.15 -2.32
CA SER A 83 1.15 10.02 -2.28
C SER A 83 0.79 11.49 -2.48
N GLN A 84 -0.10 11.80 -3.40
CA GLN A 84 -0.57 13.17 -3.65
C GLN A 84 -1.29 13.74 -2.41
N ILE A 85 -2.22 12.98 -1.81
CA ILE A 85 -2.95 13.40 -0.60
C ILE A 85 -1.99 13.57 0.57
N ALA A 86 -1.10 12.60 0.80
CA ALA A 86 -0.14 12.61 1.88
C ALA A 86 0.81 13.83 1.80
N ARG A 87 1.33 14.11 0.62
CA ARG A 87 2.21 15.28 0.39
C ARG A 87 1.47 16.60 0.56
N THR A 88 0.19 16.68 0.18
CA THR A 88 -0.64 17.86 0.44
C THR A 88 -0.77 18.13 1.94
N ILE A 89 -1.04 17.11 2.74
CA ILE A 89 -1.11 17.21 4.20
C ILE A 89 0.26 17.55 4.78
N ALA A 90 1.32 16.85 4.36
CA ALA A 90 2.69 17.08 4.84
C ALA A 90 3.15 18.51 4.60
N ARG A 91 2.90 19.06 3.40
CA ARG A 91 3.22 20.45 3.06
C ARG A 91 2.46 21.43 3.94
N ALA A 92 1.15 21.22 4.14
CA ALA A 92 0.33 22.09 4.97
C ALA A 92 0.79 22.12 6.43
N LEU A 93 1.27 20.98 6.96
CA LEU A 93 1.80 20.83 8.32
C LEU A 93 3.31 21.12 8.44
N ARG A 94 3.99 21.45 7.34
CA ARG A 94 5.46 21.62 7.26
C ARG A 94 6.23 20.38 7.74
N LEU A 95 5.76 19.20 7.36
CA LEU A 95 6.46 17.92 7.54
C LEU A 95 7.40 17.64 6.37
N ASN A 96 8.24 16.64 6.50
CA ASN A 96 9.18 16.23 5.45
C ASN A 96 8.44 15.53 4.30
N GLU A 97 8.25 16.22 3.17
CA GLU A 97 7.55 15.70 2.00
C GLU A 97 8.29 14.53 1.36
N ASP A 98 9.63 14.52 1.33
CA ASP A 98 10.41 13.43 0.73
C ASP A 98 10.24 12.12 1.50
N LEU A 99 10.23 12.19 2.84
CA LEU A 99 9.93 11.04 3.70
C LEU A 99 8.50 10.56 3.50
N THR A 100 7.54 11.50 3.49
CA THR A 100 6.12 11.19 3.29
C THR A 100 5.90 10.49 1.95
N GLU A 101 6.51 10.98 0.88
CA GLU A 101 6.42 10.38 -0.46
C GLU A 101 7.06 8.98 -0.49
N ALA A 102 8.25 8.81 0.09
CA ALA A 102 8.92 7.52 0.15
C ALA A 102 8.06 6.46 0.86
N ILE A 103 7.43 6.81 1.99
CA ILE A 103 6.51 5.91 2.71
C ILE A 103 5.29 5.60 1.86
N ALA A 104 4.65 6.62 1.27
CA ALA A 104 3.45 6.46 0.46
C ALA A 104 3.69 5.56 -0.76
N LEU A 105 4.82 5.72 -1.46
CA LEU A 105 5.17 4.88 -2.60
C LEU A 105 5.50 3.44 -2.20
N GLY A 106 5.96 3.24 -0.97
CA GLY A 106 6.38 1.93 -0.46
C GLY A 106 5.30 1.12 0.27
N HIS A 107 4.18 1.74 0.66
CA HIS A 107 3.24 1.14 1.60
C HIS A 107 2.61 -0.18 1.09
N ASP A 108 2.27 -0.26 -0.18
CA ASP A 108 1.49 -1.35 -0.80
C ASP A 108 2.32 -2.35 -1.64
N LEU A 109 3.65 -2.29 -1.58
CA LEU A 109 4.56 -3.15 -2.38
C LEU A 109 4.37 -4.64 -2.14
N GLY A 110 3.90 -5.03 -0.96
CA GLY A 110 3.69 -6.41 -0.53
C GLY A 110 2.29 -6.94 -0.77
N HIS A 111 1.42 -6.20 -1.44
CA HIS A 111 0.07 -6.67 -1.72
C HIS A 111 0.07 -7.87 -2.67
N THR A 112 -0.86 -8.79 -2.43
CA THR A 112 -1.04 -10.01 -3.23
C THR A 112 -1.72 -9.72 -4.56
N PRO A 113 -1.65 -10.61 -5.56
CA PRO A 113 -2.60 -10.58 -6.66
C PRO A 113 -4.03 -10.64 -6.12
N TYR A 114 -4.95 -9.98 -6.80
CA TYR A 114 -6.37 -9.85 -6.43
C TYR A 114 -6.62 -9.20 -5.07
N GLY A 115 -5.73 -8.32 -4.64
CA GLY A 115 -5.91 -7.48 -3.46
C GLY A 115 -6.21 -8.25 -2.17
N HIS A 116 -7.24 -7.85 -1.45
CA HIS A 116 -7.59 -8.47 -0.17
C HIS A 116 -8.11 -9.92 -0.29
N ALA A 117 -8.62 -10.35 -1.45
CA ALA A 117 -9.03 -11.74 -1.64
C ALA A 117 -7.80 -12.66 -1.60
N GLY A 118 -6.74 -12.33 -2.33
CA GLY A 118 -5.48 -13.08 -2.28
C GLY A 118 -4.79 -12.99 -0.91
N GLU A 119 -4.86 -11.84 -0.23
CA GLU A 119 -4.32 -11.68 1.14
C GLU A 119 -5.01 -12.62 2.13
N ARG A 120 -6.34 -12.71 2.11
CA ARG A 120 -7.10 -13.63 2.97
C ARG A 120 -6.73 -15.09 2.69
N ALA A 121 -6.61 -15.46 1.41
CA ALA A 121 -6.21 -16.81 1.03
C ALA A 121 -4.81 -17.15 1.57
N LEU A 122 -3.80 -16.31 1.32
CA LEU A 122 -2.45 -16.54 1.84
C LEU A 122 -2.38 -16.48 3.37
N ASN A 123 -3.17 -15.62 4.03
CA ASN A 123 -3.21 -15.59 5.49
C ASN A 123 -3.74 -16.88 6.10
N ARG A 124 -4.68 -17.56 5.43
CA ARG A 124 -5.22 -18.88 5.84
C ARG A 124 -4.22 -20.00 5.58
N LEU A 125 -3.52 -19.96 4.46
CA LEU A 125 -2.63 -21.05 4.00
C LEU A 125 -1.25 -21.02 4.65
N CYS A 126 -0.71 -19.82 4.91
CA CYS A 126 0.62 -19.68 5.46
C CYS A 126 0.60 -19.88 6.99
N PRO A 127 1.35 -20.84 7.57
CA PRO A 127 1.33 -21.16 9.00
C PRO A 127 1.63 -19.97 9.92
N GLY A 128 2.46 -19.02 9.48
CA GLY A 128 2.77 -17.78 10.22
C GLY A 128 1.80 -16.63 9.97
N GLY A 129 0.73 -16.88 9.19
CA GLY A 129 -0.17 -15.85 8.67
C GLY A 129 0.50 -14.95 7.63
N PHE A 130 -0.33 -14.15 6.97
CA PHE A 130 0.12 -13.22 5.92
C PHE A 130 -0.62 -11.89 6.05
N THR A 131 0.10 -10.78 5.96
CA THR A 131 -0.49 -9.45 5.85
C THR A 131 0.33 -8.59 4.90
N HIS A 132 -0.34 -7.81 4.05
CA HIS A 132 0.34 -6.99 3.02
C HIS A 132 1.34 -6.00 3.62
N TYR A 133 1.07 -5.35 4.74
CA TYR A 133 1.99 -4.38 5.35
C TYR A 133 3.28 -5.02 5.88
N ARG A 134 3.22 -6.24 6.45
CA ARG A 134 4.41 -7.00 6.82
C ARG A 134 5.16 -7.46 5.57
N GLN A 135 4.42 -7.85 4.54
CA GLN A 135 5.01 -8.23 3.27
C GLN A 135 5.64 -7.04 2.55
N SER A 136 5.04 -5.82 2.61
CA SER A 136 5.65 -4.60 2.07
C SER A 136 7.00 -4.31 2.70
N LEU A 137 7.10 -4.43 4.04
CA LEU A 137 8.38 -4.32 4.72
C LEU A 137 9.36 -5.42 4.29
N ARG A 138 8.90 -6.67 4.13
CA ARG A 138 9.73 -7.78 3.68
C ARG A 138 10.24 -7.59 2.25
N VAL A 139 9.42 -7.04 1.37
CA VAL A 139 9.82 -6.69 0.00
C VAL A 139 11.00 -5.72 0.02
N VAL A 140 10.89 -4.63 0.74
CA VAL A 140 11.95 -3.59 0.78
C VAL A 140 13.17 -4.01 1.60
N ASP A 141 13.01 -4.88 2.59
CA ASP A 141 14.09 -5.33 3.46
C ASP A 141 14.86 -6.53 2.89
N TYR A 142 14.22 -7.34 2.04
CA TYR A 142 14.80 -8.63 1.64
C TYR A 142 14.51 -9.02 0.19
N LEU A 143 13.25 -9.05 -0.27
CA LEU A 143 12.92 -9.70 -1.55
C LEU A 143 13.45 -8.95 -2.77
N GLU A 144 13.52 -7.62 -2.74
CA GLU A 144 14.13 -6.87 -3.84
C GLU A 144 15.63 -7.16 -3.93
N LYS A 145 16.15 -7.06 -5.16
CA LYS A 145 17.58 -7.30 -5.48
C LYS A 145 18.08 -8.67 -5.00
N ASP A 146 17.24 -9.70 -5.15
CA ASP A 146 17.58 -11.10 -4.91
C ASP A 146 18.20 -11.32 -3.50
N GLY A 147 17.50 -10.90 -2.48
CA GLY A 147 17.85 -11.08 -1.07
C GLY A 147 18.58 -9.91 -0.41
N LYS A 148 18.97 -8.88 -1.18
CA LYS A 148 19.70 -7.72 -0.63
C LYS A 148 18.79 -6.62 -0.09
N GLY A 149 17.55 -6.57 -0.56
CA GLY A 149 16.60 -5.50 -0.25
C GLY A 149 16.98 -4.13 -0.82
N LEU A 150 16.24 -3.13 -0.45
CA LEU A 150 16.46 -1.74 -0.88
C LEU A 150 17.35 -0.94 0.08
N ASN A 151 17.61 -1.44 1.28
CA ASN A 151 18.38 -0.77 2.32
C ASN A 151 17.84 0.63 2.65
N LEU A 152 16.53 0.71 2.97
CA LEU A 152 15.85 1.98 3.29
C LEU A 152 16.14 2.45 4.71
N CYS A 153 15.98 3.74 4.94
CA CYS A 153 16.06 4.37 6.26
C CYS A 153 14.99 3.79 7.21
N TRP A 154 15.29 3.84 8.49
CA TRP A 154 14.40 3.30 9.51
C TRP A 154 13.02 3.95 9.48
N GLU A 155 12.93 5.27 9.26
CA GLU A 155 11.68 6.03 9.23
C GLU A 155 10.76 5.57 8.10
N VAL A 156 11.31 5.35 6.90
CA VAL A 156 10.56 4.84 5.75
C VAL A 156 10.02 3.44 6.05
N ARG A 157 10.86 2.55 6.59
CA ARG A 157 10.49 1.19 6.98
C ARG A 157 9.43 1.17 8.08
N ASN A 158 9.56 2.06 9.08
CA ASN A 158 8.56 2.21 10.14
C ASN A 158 7.22 2.70 9.58
N GLY A 159 7.22 3.69 8.69
CA GLY A 159 6.01 4.16 8.02
C GLY A 159 5.33 3.06 7.21
N ILE A 160 6.10 2.29 6.42
CA ILE A 160 5.57 1.18 5.61
C ILE A 160 4.85 0.14 6.48
N ILE A 161 5.45 -0.31 7.57
CA ILE A 161 4.84 -1.39 8.38
C ILE A 161 3.65 -0.93 9.22
N THR A 162 3.51 0.37 9.47
CA THR A 162 2.47 0.92 10.36
C THR A 162 1.37 1.69 9.62
N HIS A 163 1.34 1.65 8.28
CA HIS A 163 0.42 2.46 7.49
C HIS A 163 -1.06 2.09 7.64
N THR A 164 -1.40 0.89 8.08
CA THR A 164 -2.81 0.43 8.14
C THR A 164 -3.31 0.10 9.54
N LYS A 165 -2.82 -0.98 10.18
CA LYS A 165 -3.35 -1.51 11.45
C LYS A 165 -2.30 -1.54 12.55
N GLY A 166 -2.75 -1.60 13.80
CA GLY A 166 -1.88 -1.73 14.96
C GLY A 166 -1.26 -0.41 15.40
N ALA A 167 0.02 -0.45 15.75
CA ALA A 167 0.73 0.74 16.26
C ALA A 167 0.78 1.87 15.22
N TRP A 168 0.79 3.10 15.71
CA TRP A 168 1.03 4.27 14.90
C TRP A 168 2.52 4.39 14.53
N ALA A 169 2.79 5.02 13.40
CA ALA A 169 4.15 5.36 13.03
C ALA A 169 4.79 6.28 14.09
N ARG A 170 6.11 6.22 14.19
CA ARG A 170 6.87 7.07 15.12
C ARG A 170 7.07 8.48 14.58
N THR A 171 6.91 8.67 13.28
CA THR A 171 7.02 9.98 12.62
C THR A 171 5.64 10.50 12.23
N MET A 172 5.47 11.81 12.22
CA MET A 172 4.24 12.44 11.76
C MET A 172 4.00 12.15 10.27
N GLU A 173 5.05 12.03 9.49
CA GLU A 173 5.00 11.67 8.08
C GLU A 173 4.38 10.28 7.86
N GLY A 174 4.78 9.30 8.67
CA GLY A 174 4.16 7.97 8.63
C GLY A 174 2.70 7.98 9.07
N CYS A 175 2.34 8.79 10.07
CA CYS A 175 0.95 9.00 10.45
C CYS A 175 0.16 9.67 9.33
N THR A 176 0.76 10.64 8.63
CA THR A 176 0.17 11.32 7.47
C THR A 176 -0.18 10.33 6.36
N VAL A 177 0.72 9.40 6.05
CA VAL A 177 0.45 8.37 5.02
C VAL A 177 -0.71 7.48 5.42
N ARG A 178 -0.82 7.07 6.69
CA ARG A 178 -1.95 6.27 7.17
C ARG A 178 -3.30 6.99 7.00
N TYR A 179 -3.38 8.27 7.32
CA TYR A 179 -4.59 9.07 7.08
C TYR A 179 -4.87 9.25 5.58
N ALA A 180 -3.84 9.52 4.81
CA ALA A 180 -3.96 9.69 3.37
C ALA A 180 -4.47 8.43 2.67
N ASP A 181 -3.98 7.25 3.09
CA ASP A 181 -4.46 5.96 2.60
C ASP A 181 -5.94 5.74 2.95
N HIS A 182 -6.35 6.03 4.18
CA HIS A 182 -7.76 5.95 4.60
C HIS A 182 -8.67 6.92 3.81
N ILE A 183 -8.22 8.16 3.58
CA ILE A 183 -8.96 9.15 2.78
C ILE A 183 -9.08 8.69 1.34
N ALA A 184 -7.98 8.25 0.75
CA ALA A 184 -7.92 7.77 -0.62
C ALA A 184 -8.82 6.55 -0.80
N PHE A 185 -8.60 5.50 0.00
CA PHE A 185 -9.33 4.25 -0.06
C PHE A 185 -10.85 4.46 -0.03
N LEU A 186 -11.36 5.13 1.00
CA LEU A 186 -12.80 5.35 1.13
C LEU A 186 -13.41 6.08 -0.07
N ASN A 187 -12.75 7.14 -0.55
CA ASN A 187 -13.28 7.96 -1.64
C ASN A 187 -13.15 7.31 -3.01
N HIS A 188 -12.12 6.50 -3.19
CA HIS A 188 -11.89 5.74 -4.41
C HIS A 188 -12.87 4.57 -4.52
N ASP A 189 -13.10 3.86 -3.43
CA ASP A 189 -14.02 2.72 -3.41
C ASP A 189 -15.46 3.14 -3.66
N ILE A 190 -15.88 4.32 -3.16
CA ILE A 190 -17.19 4.88 -3.48
C ILE A 190 -17.30 5.16 -4.98
N GLU A 191 -16.28 5.79 -5.58
CA GLU A 191 -16.28 6.12 -7.02
C GLU A 191 -16.30 4.85 -7.87
N ASP A 192 -15.44 3.89 -7.55
CA ASP A 192 -15.35 2.62 -8.26
C ASP A 192 -16.64 1.78 -8.12
N ALA A 193 -17.25 1.77 -6.92
CA ALA A 193 -18.54 1.09 -6.70
C ALA A 193 -19.69 1.73 -7.49
N VAL A 194 -19.70 3.06 -7.63
CA VAL A 194 -20.67 3.76 -8.45
C VAL A 194 -20.43 3.47 -9.93
N ALA A 195 -19.19 3.51 -10.40
CA ALA A 195 -18.85 3.20 -11.78
C ALA A 195 -19.17 1.75 -12.17
N ALA A 196 -19.01 0.80 -11.22
CA ALA A 196 -19.38 -0.61 -11.39
C ALA A 196 -20.90 -0.87 -11.27
N GLY A 197 -21.72 0.15 -10.95
CA GLY A 197 -23.16 -0.02 -10.75
C GLY A 197 -23.55 -0.75 -9.47
N VAL A 198 -22.60 -1.02 -8.58
CA VAL A 198 -22.82 -1.69 -7.27
C VAL A 198 -23.42 -0.74 -6.24
N LEU A 199 -23.10 0.57 -6.36
CA LEU A 199 -23.57 1.60 -5.45
C LEU A 199 -24.30 2.71 -6.18
N ASN A 200 -25.52 3.05 -5.67
CA ASN A 200 -26.18 4.27 -6.10
C ASN A 200 -25.65 5.45 -5.24
N PRO A 201 -25.15 6.54 -5.85
CA PRO A 201 -24.62 7.70 -5.11
C PRO A 201 -25.60 8.29 -4.08
N THR A 202 -26.93 8.20 -4.36
CA THR A 202 -27.98 8.70 -3.46
C THR A 202 -28.22 7.84 -2.24
N ALA A 203 -27.63 6.62 -2.19
CA ALA A 203 -27.73 5.72 -1.05
C ALA A 203 -26.73 6.03 0.06
N LEU A 204 -25.76 6.90 -0.17
CA LEU A 204 -24.79 7.29 0.86
C LEU A 204 -25.50 7.89 2.09
N PRO A 205 -25.05 7.61 3.32
CA PRO A 205 -25.62 8.14 4.54
C PRO A 205 -25.67 9.67 4.53
N ARG A 206 -26.87 10.24 4.67
CA ARG A 206 -27.10 11.69 4.53
C ARG A 206 -26.30 12.50 5.54
N ASP A 207 -26.22 12.04 6.78
CA ASP A 207 -25.51 12.75 7.85
C ASP A 207 -24.00 12.81 7.53
N ALA A 208 -23.41 11.72 7.06
CA ALA A 208 -22.01 11.70 6.63
C ALA A 208 -21.76 12.59 5.40
N VAL A 209 -22.69 12.58 4.43
CA VAL A 209 -22.60 13.46 3.24
C VAL A 209 -22.72 14.93 3.62
N GLN A 210 -23.57 15.28 4.60
CA GLN A 210 -23.71 16.67 5.07
C GLN A 210 -22.41 17.20 5.67
N VAL A 211 -21.67 16.39 6.42
CA VAL A 211 -20.39 16.77 7.04
C VAL A 211 -19.24 16.73 6.05
N LEU A 212 -19.08 15.61 5.32
CA LEU A 212 -17.90 15.36 4.48
C LEU A 212 -18.03 15.95 3.08
N GLY A 213 -19.25 16.10 2.57
CA GLY A 213 -19.55 16.57 1.20
C GLY A 213 -20.13 15.49 0.30
N ASP A 214 -20.84 15.94 -0.72
CA ASP A 214 -21.60 15.13 -1.68
C ASP A 214 -20.75 14.59 -2.83
N THR A 215 -19.63 15.24 -3.14
CA THR A 215 -18.71 14.84 -4.21
C THR A 215 -17.39 14.30 -3.65
N LYS A 216 -16.69 13.46 -4.44
CA LYS A 216 -15.34 12.97 -4.10
C LYS A 216 -14.39 14.12 -3.74
N SER A 217 -14.37 15.17 -4.58
CA SER A 217 -13.48 16.32 -4.36
C SER A 217 -13.77 17.04 -3.04
N ARG A 218 -15.06 17.26 -2.72
CA ARG A 218 -15.46 17.89 -1.45
C ARG A 218 -15.09 17.03 -0.26
N ARG A 219 -15.39 15.72 -0.29
CA ARG A 219 -15.04 14.81 0.80
C ARG A 219 -13.55 14.80 1.07
N ILE A 220 -12.72 14.65 0.04
CA ILE A 220 -11.25 14.68 0.18
C ILE A 220 -10.80 16.03 0.75
N THR A 221 -11.30 17.14 0.22
CA THR A 221 -10.91 18.48 0.69
C THR A 221 -11.32 18.72 2.14
N THR A 222 -12.56 18.33 2.53
CA THR A 222 -13.04 18.45 3.92
C THR A 222 -12.15 17.67 4.87
N MET A 223 -11.87 16.40 4.55
CA MET A 223 -11.06 15.53 5.42
C MET A 223 -9.61 16.03 5.54
N ILE A 224 -8.98 16.48 4.44
CA ILE A 224 -7.63 17.07 4.49
C ILE A 224 -7.62 18.34 5.32
N THR A 225 -8.55 19.26 5.09
CA THR A 225 -8.61 20.54 5.77
C THR A 225 -8.84 20.36 7.27
N ASP A 226 -9.77 19.49 7.65
CA ASP A 226 -10.05 19.16 9.04
C ASP A 226 -8.84 18.52 9.73
N LEU A 227 -8.20 17.53 9.09
CA LEU A 227 -7.01 16.87 9.63
C LEU A 227 -5.87 17.87 9.86
N VAL A 228 -5.64 18.75 8.90
CA VAL A 228 -4.59 19.80 9.02
C VAL A 228 -4.92 20.76 10.16
N ALA A 229 -6.14 21.27 10.24
CA ALA A 229 -6.56 22.21 11.28
C ALA A 229 -6.43 21.61 12.69
N ASN A 230 -6.82 20.35 12.87
CA ASN A 230 -6.78 19.66 14.17
C ASN A 230 -5.38 19.13 14.53
N SER A 231 -4.48 18.99 13.55
CA SER A 231 -3.12 18.47 13.77
C SER A 231 -2.07 19.58 13.91
N ALA A 232 -2.28 20.77 13.33
CA ALA A 232 -1.32 21.88 13.33
C ALA A 232 -0.97 22.40 14.75
N ASN A 233 -1.90 22.31 15.69
CA ASN A 233 -1.76 22.76 17.07
C ASN A 233 -1.57 21.61 18.08
N CYS A 234 -1.40 20.38 17.59
CA CYS A 234 -1.21 19.23 18.46
C CYS A 234 0.14 19.26 19.14
N LYS A 235 0.19 19.87 20.35
CA LYS A 235 1.38 19.94 21.21
C LYS A 235 2.03 18.58 21.52
N ASN A 236 1.34 17.47 21.19
CA ASN A 236 1.76 16.09 21.48
C ASN A 236 2.23 15.33 20.24
N GLY A 237 2.37 15.97 19.08
CA GLY A 237 2.75 15.27 17.83
C GLY A 237 1.73 14.21 17.37
N LYS A 238 0.44 14.38 17.69
CA LYS A 238 -0.62 13.46 17.27
C LYS A 238 -1.45 14.06 16.15
N MET A 239 -1.69 13.27 15.12
CA MET A 239 -2.66 13.62 14.08
C MET A 239 -4.04 13.09 14.46
N GLN A 240 -5.08 13.87 14.17
CA GLN A 240 -6.46 13.47 14.41
C GLN A 240 -7.44 14.30 13.58
N PHE A 241 -8.57 13.71 13.24
CA PHE A 241 -9.74 14.44 12.79
C PHE A 241 -10.43 15.14 13.97
N SER A 242 -11.30 16.11 13.68
CA SER A 242 -12.30 16.56 14.66
C SER A 242 -13.26 15.40 14.98
N PRO A 243 -13.92 15.40 16.16
CA PRO A 243 -14.90 14.37 16.48
C PRO A 243 -16.02 14.24 15.44
N GLU A 244 -16.46 15.34 14.86
CA GLU A 244 -17.50 15.38 13.84
C GLU A 244 -17.08 14.69 12.54
N VAL A 245 -15.87 14.96 12.05
CA VAL A 245 -15.33 14.35 10.82
C VAL A 245 -14.96 12.88 11.06
N GLU A 246 -14.42 12.54 12.24
CA GLU A 246 -14.13 11.15 12.63
C GLU A 246 -15.39 10.28 12.66
N GLU A 247 -16.49 10.79 13.25
CA GLU A 247 -17.79 10.11 13.28
C GLU A 247 -18.36 9.94 11.86
N ALA A 248 -18.40 11.01 11.07
CA ALA A 248 -18.90 10.96 9.69
C ALA A 248 -18.08 10.01 8.80
N TYR A 249 -16.74 9.98 8.98
CA TYR A 249 -15.86 9.01 8.32
C TYR A 249 -16.21 7.59 8.75
N GLY A 250 -16.40 7.35 10.05
CA GLY A 250 -16.79 6.05 10.60
C GLY A 250 -18.10 5.54 10.01
N VAL A 251 -19.14 6.37 9.99
CA VAL A 251 -20.45 6.06 9.41
C VAL A 251 -20.32 5.69 7.92
N LEU A 252 -19.58 6.46 7.15
CA LEU A 252 -19.39 6.19 5.72
C LEU A 252 -18.60 4.91 5.46
N LYS A 253 -17.59 4.67 6.26
CA LYS A 253 -16.78 3.45 6.21
C LYS A 253 -17.62 2.21 6.54
N ASP A 254 -18.39 2.24 7.61
CA ASP A 254 -19.25 1.11 8.04
C ASP A 254 -20.36 0.85 7.01
N PHE A 255 -20.89 1.89 6.39
CA PHE A 255 -21.80 1.77 5.26
C PHE A 255 -21.15 1.02 4.08
N MET A 256 -19.95 1.38 3.68
CA MET A 256 -19.21 0.68 2.62
C MET A 256 -18.95 -0.80 2.96
N TYR A 257 -18.59 -1.08 4.22
CA TYR A 257 -18.41 -2.47 4.68
C TYR A 257 -19.68 -3.30 4.68
N SER A 258 -20.83 -2.69 4.98
CA SER A 258 -22.12 -3.41 5.06
C SER A 258 -22.86 -3.53 3.71
N THR A 259 -22.47 -2.72 2.71
CA THR A 259 -23.16 -2.68 1.41
C THR A 259 -22.30 -3.13 0.25
N VAL A 260 -21.15 -2.49 0.06
CA VAL A 260 -20.31 -2.68 -1.13
C VAL A 260 -19.45 -3.93 -1.02
N TYR A 261 -18.75 -4.12 0.10
CA TYR A 261 -17.81 -5.25 0.26
C TYR A 261 -18.49 -6.59 0.57
N VAL A 262 -19.81 -6.61 0.75
CA VAL A 262 -20.61 -7.84 0.93
C VAL A 262 -21.43 -8.21 -0.32
N ASP A 263 -21.28 -7.47 -1.40
CA ASP A 263 -21.99 -7.73 -2.65
C ASP A 263 -21.81 -9.18 -3.11
N LYS A 264 -22.90 -9.81 -3.57
CA LYS A 264 -22.93 -11.24 -3.89
C LYS A 264 -22.09 -11.60 -5.11
N ASP A 265 -22.05 -10.73 -6.11
CA ASP A 265 -21.30 -10.98 -7.34
C ASP A 265 -19.79 -10.79 -7.10
N ALA A 266 -19.40 -9.75 -6.37
CA ALA A 266 -18.03 -9.57 -5.91
C ALA A 266 -17.56 -10.78 -5.07
N LYS A 267 -18.38 -11.26 -4.14
CA LYS A 267 -18.09 -12.43 -3.30
C LYS A 267 -17.98 -13.75 -4.09
N ARG A 268 -18.72 -13.89 -5.18
CA ARG A 268 -18.60 -15.07 -6.04
C ARG A 268 -17.23 -15.15 -6.72
N GLU A 269 -16.74 -14.04 -7.25
CA GLU A 269 -15.43 -13.98 -7.88
C GLU A 269 -14.29 -14.11 -6.85
N GLU A 270 -14.41 -13.51 -5.66
CA GLU A 270 -13.46 -13.69 -4.57
C GLU A 270 -13.28 -15.17 -4.18
N LYS A 271 -14.36 -15.97 -4.18
CA LYS A 271 -14.26 -17.42 -3.91
C LYS A 271 -13.47 -18.18 -4.98
N LYS A 272 -13.50 -17.72 -6.23
CA LYS A 272 -12.66 -18.32 -7.29
C LYS A 272 -11.19 -17.99 -7.07
N VAL A 273 -10.89 -16.75 -6.69
CA VAL A 273 -9.53 -16.34 -6.31
C VAL A 273 -9.01 -17.16 -5.15
N ASP A 274 -9.81 -17.35 -4.10
CA ASP A 274 -9.42 -18.15 -2.92
C ASP A 274 -8.98 -19.57 -3.34
N LYS A 275 -9.79 -20.24 -4.17
CA LYS A 275 -9.46 -21.58 -4.69
C LYS A 275 -8.24 -21.59 -5.61
N MET A 276 -8.09 -20.57 -6.44
CA MET A 276 -6.96 -20.45 -7.35
C MET A 276 -5.64 -20.27 -6.57
N ILE A 277 -5.62 -19.38 -5.58
CA ILE A 277 -4.45 -19.17 -4.73
C ILE A 277 -4.13 -20.41 -3.91
N GLU A 278 -5.13 -21.13 -3.40
CA GLU A 278 -4.96 -22.39 -2.69
C GLU A 278 -4.31 -23.45 -3.59
N ALA A 279 -4.83 -23.67 -4.79
CA ALA A 279 -4.26 -24.62 -5.74
C ALA A 279 -2.82 -24.29 -6.14
N LEU A 280 -2.54 -22.99 -6.41
CA LEU A 280 -1.16 -22.52 -6.69
C LEU A 280 -0.24 -22.75 -5.49
N TYR A 281 -0.70 -22.46 -4.28
CA TYR A 281 0.08 -22.63 -3.05
C TYR A 281 0.45 -24.10 -2.83
N GLU A 282 -0.52 -25.00 -2.89
CA GLU A 282 -0.29 -26.43 -2.71
C GLU A 282 0.62 -27.00 -3.80
N ARG A 283 0.41 -26.61 -5.07
CA ARG A 283 1.23 -27.09 -6.20
C ARG A 283 2.68 -26.62 -6.09
N LEU A 284 2.91 -25.39 -5.70
CA LEU A 284 4.27 -24.83 -5.52
C LEU A 284 4.97 -25.40 -4.28
N CYS A 285 4.22 -25.74 -3.22
CA CYS A 285 4.78 -26.47 -2.07
C CYS A 285 5.18 -27.90 -2.46
N ALA A 286 4.38 -28.57 -3.29
CA ALA A 286 4.63 -29.94 -3.74
C ALA A 286 5.76 -30.04 -4.78
N ASP A 287 5.92 -29.01 -5.61
CA ASP A 287 6.97 -28.96 -6.64
C ASP A 287 7.63 -27.57 -6.68
N PRO A 288 8.60 -27.33 -5.81
CA PRO A 288 9.29 -26.06 -5.72
C PRO A 288 10.10 -25.67 -6.96
N THR A 289 10.39 -26.62 -7.85
CA THR A 289 11.15 -26.36 -9.09
C THR A 289 10.41 -25.42 -10.04
N LEU A 290 9.10 -25.24 -9.84
CA LEU A 290 8.27 -24.27 -10.55
C LEU A 290 8.55 -22.81 -10.15
N MET A 291 9.28 -22.59 -9.06
CA MET A 291 9.67 -21.25 -8.61
C MET A 291 11.07 -20.89 -9.11
N PRO A 292 11.36 -19.58 -9.33
CA PRO A 292 12.72 -19.13 -9.62
C PRO A 292 13.71 -19.51 -8.51
N ASN A 293 14.97 -19.74 -8.89
CA ASN A 293 16.05 -20.20 -7.98
C ASN A 293 16.20 -19.36 -6.70
N PHE A 294 15.93 -18.06 -6.75
CA PHE A 294 15.94 -17.22 -5.55
C PHE A 294 14.98 -17.72 -4.47
N TYR A 295 13.76 -18.10 -4.85
CA TYR A 295 12.76 -18.60 -3.88
C TYR A 295 13.12 -20.00 -3.35
N MET A 296 13.92 -20.80 -4.09
CA MET A 296 14.50 -22.05 -3.56
C MET A 296 15.47 -21.77 -2.42
N GLN A 297 16.27 -20.70 -2.52
CA GLN A 297 17.15 -20.28 -1.41
C GLN A 297 16.32 -19.78 -0.21
N VAL A 298 15.23 -19.04 -0.44
CA VAL A 298 14.29 -18.65 0.61
C VAL A 298 13.70 -19.87 1.29
N ALA A 299 13.26 -20.88 0.52
CA ALA A 299 12.71 -22.13 1.06
C ALA A 299 13.72 -22.86 1.95
N TYR A 300 14.96 -22.96 1.53
CA TYR A 300 16.03 -23.59 2.30
C TYR A 300 16.29 -22.90 3.65
N HIS A 301 16.31 -21.57 3.67
CA HIS A 301 16.67 -20.79 4.86
C HIS A 301 15.50 -20.43 5.77
N GLN A 302 14.29 -20.30 5.23
CA GLN A 302 13.14 -19.74 5.92
C GLN A 302 11.87 -20.61 5.85
N GLY A 303 11.95 -21.74 5.19
CA GLY A 303 10.84 -22.68 5.02
C GLY A 303 10.06 -22.50 3.72
N MET A 304 9.45 -23.61 3.28
CA MET A 304 8.73 -23.70 2.00
C MET A 304 7.52 -22.77 1.96
N ASP A 305 6.69 -22.80 3.00
CA ASP A 305 5.49 -21.96 3.10
C ASP A 305 5.82 -20.47 2.94
N ARG A 306 6.93 -20.02 3.55
CA ARG A 306 7.36 -18.63 3.43
C ARG A 306 7.81 -18.30 2.00
N ALA A 307 8.56 -19.18 1.35
CA ALA A 307 9.03 -18.98 -0.01
C ALA A 307 7.86 -18.93 -1.01
N VAL A 308 6.90 -19.84 -0.86
CA VAL A 308 5.69 -19.89 -1.70
C VAL A 308 4.83 -18.63 -1.49
N ALA A 309 4.61 -18.22 -0.25
CA ALA A 309 3.88 -16.98 0.04
C ALA A 309 4.57 -15.75 -0.54
N ASP A 310 5.90 -15.66 -0.46
CA ASP A 310 6.70 -14.59 -1.06
C ASP A 310 6.57 -14.57 -2.59
N TYR A 311 6.63 -15.75 -3.21
CA TYR A 311 6.53 -15.86 -4.66
C TYR A 311 5.13 -15.48 -5.15
N ILE A 312 4.06 -16.06 -4.56
CA ILE A 312 2.68 -15.74 -4.94
C ILE A 312 2.37 -14.25 -4.69
N SER A 313 2.74 -13.70 -3.54
CA SER A 313 2.48 -12.28 -3.26
C SER A 313 3.20 -11.33 -4.23
N GLY A 314 4.31 -11.78 -4.81
CA GLY A 314 5.05 -11.04 -5.84
C GLY A 314 4.42 -11.08 -7.23
N MET A 315 3.40 -11.90 -7.48
CA MET A 315 2.75 -12.00 -8.80
C MET A 315 1.84 -10.80 -9.07
N SER A 316 1.64 -10.49 -10.35
CA SER A 316 0.48 -9.70 -10.82
C SER A 316 -0.74 -10.61 -10.97
N ASP A 317 -1.92 -10.02 -11.10
CA ASP A 317 -3.17 -10.76 -11.28
C ASP A 317 -3.11 -11.61 -12.55
N GLU A 318 -2.69 -11.01 -13.65
CA GLU A 318 -2.50 -11.69 -14.93
C GLU A 318 -1.48 -12.83 -14.87
N PHE A 319 -0.35 -12.63 -14.18
CA PHE A 319 0.65 -13.66 -14.03
C PHE A 319 0.14 -14.83 -13.20
N ALA A 320 -0.61 -14.57 -12.12
CA ALA A 320 -1.19 -15.61 -11.28
C ALA A 320 -2.24 -16.42 -12.04
N THR A 321 -3.12 -15.76 -12.84
CA THR A 321 -4.09 -16.45 -13.71
C THR A 321 -3.38 -17.33 -14.73
N ARG A 322 -2.42 -16.79 -15.47
CA ARG A 322 -1.68 -17.54 -16.48
C ARG A 322 -0.96 -18.76 -15.89
N LEU A 323 -0.29 -18.60 -14.76
CA LEU A 323 0.38 -19.73 -14.09
C LEU A 323 -0.63 -20.79 -13.65
N PHE A 324 -1.80 -20.39 -13.15
CA PHE A 324 -2.86 -21.34 -12.82
C PHE A 324 -3.36 -22.08 -14.06
N GLU A 325 -3.59 -21.39 -15.16
CA GLU A 325 -4.01 -22.02 -16.43
C GLU A 325 -2.94 -22.99 -16.95
N GLU A 326 -1.67 -22.64 -16.91
CA GLU A 326 -0.57 -23.51 -17.32
C GLU A 326 -0.50 -24.79 -16.49
N LEU A 327 -0.78 -24.72 -15.18
CA LEU A 327 -0.63 -25.86 -14.26
C LEU A 327 -1.88 -26.72 -14.12
N PHE A 328 -3.07 -26.18 -14.34
CA PHE A 328 -4.34 -26.85 -14.00
C PHE A 328 -5.33 -26.98 -15.16
N VAL A 329 -5.15 -26.24 -16.24
CA VAL A 329 -6.04 -26.30 -17.40
C VAL A 329 -5.35 -27.05 -18.53
N PRO A 330 -5.92 -28.17 -19.02
CA PRO A 330 -5.36 -28.95 -20.14
C PRO A 330 -5.23 -28.07 -21.38
N GLN A 331 -4.04 -28.04 -21.98
CA GLN A 331 -3.79 -27.31 -23.21
C GLN A 331 -4.09 -28.23 -24.44
N LYS A 332 -4.53 -27.60 -25.53
CA LYS A 332 -4.71 -28.33 -26.80
C LYS A 332 -3.35 -28.83 -27.29
N TRP A 333 -3.27 -30.09 -27.66
CA TRP A 333 -2.11 -30.66 -28.32
C TRP A 333 -1.86 -29.91 -29.64
N GLN A 334 -0.74 -29.26 -29.77
CA GLN A 334 -0.30 -28.71 -31.05
C GLN A 334 0.30 -29.87 -31.86
N VAL A 335 -0.44 -30.28 -32.90
CA VAL A 335 0.13 -31.18 -33.92
C VAL A 335 1.03 -30.31 -34.80
N LEU A 336 2.33 -30.60 -34.81
CA LEU A 336 3.29 -30.02 -35.74
C LEU A 336 3.00 -30.45 -37.17
#